data_06a812ca27d22ec4ae45fbb96a2eae11
#
_entry.id   06a812ca27d22ec4ae45fbb96a2eae11
#
_cell.length_a   1.000
_cell.length_b   1.000
_cell.length_c   1.000
_cell.angle_alpha   90.00
_cell.angle_beta   90.00
_cell.angle_gamma   90.00
#
_symmetry.space_group_name_H-M   'P 1'
#
loop_
_entity.id
_entity.type
_entity.pdbx_description
1 polymer ?
#
loop_
_entity_poly.entity_id
_entity_poly.type
_entity_poly.pdbx_seq_one_letter_code
_entity_poly.pdbx_strand_id
1 'polypeptide(L)'
;MQKDKQSDMYQITINNPINYGFSHNEIKEILISNFKTLEYFCMADEEGSTFHTHIFVCLTSRVRFSKIKKYFPKAHIEAVKGNVSENIAYIKKSGKWENDTKHGTSIKDSYEEWGEIPSNNKGKLRDMEELYQMVLDGWSNSEIIAKNQDYILQIDKLDKLRTIILTERFKGTRRLDLEVTYCYGVTGSGKTRSVLDEFGDYNVYRVTDYSHPFDSYNCQPVIVFDEFRSSLTIKDMLNYCDIYPLELPARFSNKYACFTKVFIISNWSLEMQYKDLQQIDKESWNAFLRRIKKVKVYYKDNVVSYDSITTYLNREMEL
;
A
#
# COMPACT_ATOMS: atom_id res chain seq x y z
N MET A 1 14.48 5.69 -42.66
CA MET A 1 13.52 6.73 -42.30
C MET A 1 13.66 7.04 -40.81
N GLN A 2 14.06 8.24 -40.46
CA GLN A 2 14.15 8.66 -39.07
C GLN A 2 12.74 8.72 -38.49
N LYS A 3 12.48 7.95 -37.42
CA LYS A 3 11.16 7.87 -36.80
C LYS A 3 10.76 9.27 -36.28
N ASP A 4 9.61 9.80 -36.72
CA ASP A 4 9.08 11.10 -36.25
C ASP A 4 8.85 11.06 -34.74
N LYS A 5 9.70 11.74 -33.98
CA LYS A 5 9.68 11.71 -32.51
C LYS A 5 8.39 12.33 -31.98
N GLN A 6 7.88 11.78 -30.88
CA GLN A 6 6.70 12.28 -30.16
C GLN A 6 7.07 12.66 -28.74
N SER A 7 6.56 13.81 -28.28
CA SER A 7 6.69 14.28 -26.90
C SER A 7 5.42 14.98 -26.44
N ASP A 8 5.23 15.04 -25.18
CA ASP A 8 4.20 15.85 -24.48
C ASP A 8 4.77 17.21 -24.02
N MET A 9 6.09 17.41 -24.15
CA MET A 9 6.72 18.69 -23.82
C MET A 9 7.72 19.07 -24.90
N TYR A 10 7.68 20.34 -25.29
CA TYR A 10 8.57 20.93 -26.29
C TYR A 10 9.13 22.26 -25.83
N GLN A 11 10.42 22.51 -26.12
CA GLN A 11 11.00 23.84 -26.16
C GLN A 11 11.10 24.31 -27.60
N ILE A 12 10.67 25.54 -27.85
CA ILE A 12 10.62 26.17 -29.16
C ILE A 12 11.36 27.51 -29.06
N THR A 13 12.34 27.75 -29.92
CA THR A 13 13.07 29.02 -29.99
C THR A 13 12.89 29.62 -31.37
N ILE A 14 12.37 30.85 -31.45
CA ILE A 14 12.15 31.57 -32.70
C ILE A 14 13.07 32.79 -32.74
N ASN A 15 14.03 32.80 -33.66
CA ASN A 15 14.90 33.94 -33.89
C ASN A 15 14.19 34.98 -34.73
N ASN A 16 14.26 36.24 -34.31
CA ASN A 16 13.59 37.39 -34.96
C ASN A 16 12.08 37.10 -35.28
N PRO A 17 11.28 36.72 -34.28
CA PRO A 17 9.91 36.19 -34.48
C PRO A 17 9.05 37.13 -35.28
N ILE A 18 9.14 38.43 -35.08
CA ILE A 18 8.32 39.44 -35.77
C ILE A 18 8.53 39.39 -37.30
N ASN A 19 9.74 39.10 -37.76
CA ASN A 19 10.04 38.99 -39.20
C ASN A 19 9.31 37.82 -39.89
N TYR A 20 8.76 36.90 -39.09
CA TYR A 20 8.02 35.72 -39.55
C TYR A 20 6.55 35.72 -39.13
N GLY A 21 6.05 36.85 -38.59
CA GLY A 21 4.68 36.99 -38.13
C GLY A 21 4.38 36.22 -36.83
N PHE A 22 5.36 36.14 -35.94
CA PHE A 22 5.25 35.45 -34.62
C PHE A 22 5.38 36.47 -33.49
N SER A 23 4.40 37.36 -33.30
CA SER A 23 4.24 38.07 -32.03
C SER A 23 3.76 37.10 -30.92
N HIS A 24 3.83 37.48 -29.66
CA HIS A 24 3.29 36.70 -28.58
C HIS A 24 1.81 36.35 -28.76
N ASN A 25 1.01 37.27 -29.27
CA ASN A 25 -0.42 37.03 -29.55
C ASN A 25 -0.61 35.95 -30.63
N GLU A 26 0.12 36.05 -31.77
CA GLU A 26 0.05 35.05 -32.84
C GLU A 26 0.53 33.65 -32.34
N ILE A 27 1.62 33.61 -31.58
CA ILE A 27 2.11 32.37 -30.97
C ILE A 27 1.00 31.75 -30.09
N LYS A 28 0.40 32.54 -29.22
CA LYS A 28 -0.72 32.15 -28.34
C LYS A 28 -1.92 31.61 -29.14
N GLU A 29 -2.34 32.33 -30.14
CA GLU A 29 -3.46 31.90 -31.02
C GLU A 29 -3.15 30.59 -31.73
N ILE A 30 -1.92 30.41 -32.27
CA ILE A 30 -1.49 29.17 -32.92
C ILE A 30 -1.56 28.01 -31.94
N LEU A 31 -1.02 28.16 -30.72
CA LEU A 31 -0.98 27.11 -29.73
C LEU A 31 -2.39 26.70 -29.28
N ILE A 32 -3.25 27.66 -28.94
CA ILE A 32 -4.61 27.40 -28.44
C ILE A 32 -5.48 26.80 -29.55
N SER A 33 -5.44 27.34 -30.78
CA SER A 33 -6.32 26.91 -31.85
C SER A 33 -5.97 25.56 -32.47
N ASN A 34 -4.67 25.16 -32.45
CA ASN A 34 -4.21 23.99 -33.22
C ASN A 34 -3.80 22.78 -32.37
N PHE A 35 -3.67 22.98 -31.07
CA PHE A 35 -3.25 21.89 -30.16
C PHE A 35 -4.34 21.61 -29.12
N LYS A 36 -5.33 20.78 -29.47
CA LYS A 36 -6.45 20.41 -28.57
C LYS A 36 -6.01 19.79 -27.24
N THR A 37 -4.78 19.32 -27.17
CA THR A 37 -4.17 18.72 -25.98
C THR A 37 -3.26 19.68 -25.24
N LEU A 38 -3.30 20.98 -25.57
CA LEU A 38 -2.55 22.01 -24.88
C LEU A 38 -3.03 22.11 -23.42
N GLU A 39 -2.11 22.01 -22.48
CA GLU A 39 -2.36 22.14 -21.03
C GLU A 39 -1.77 23.44 -20.49
N TYR A 40 -0.54 23.74 -20.90
CA TYR A 40 0.19 24.90 -20.42
C TYR A 40 1.25 25.35 -21.45
N PHE A 41 1.51 26.62 -21.53
CA PHE A 41 2.73 27.17 -22.11
C PHE A 41 3.19 28.42 -21.39
N CYS A 42 4.50 28.69 -21.46
CA CYS A 42 5.06 29.99 -21.13
C CYS A 42 6.09 30.41 -22.18
N MET A 43 6.29 31.70 -22.33
CA MET A 43 7.23 32.28 -23.26
C MET A 43 7.86 33.55 -22.70
N ALA A 44 9.08 33.85 -23.15
CA ALA A 44 9.79 35.09 -22.85
C ALA A 44 10.76 35.44 -23.97
N ASP A 45 11.04 36.72 -24.09
CA ASP A 45 11.99 37.26 -25.08
C ASP A 45 13.39 37.42 -24.49
N GLU A 46 14.38 37.20 -25.34
CA GLU A 46 15.79 37.42 -25.05
C GLU A 46 16.45 38.20 -26.18
N GLU A 47 17.33 39.12 -25.81
CA GLU A 47 18.15 39.89 -26.74
C GLU A 47 19.63 39.61 -26.47
N GLY A 48 20.21 38.67 -27.23
CA GLY A 48 21.63 38.38 -27.26
C GLY A 48 22.25 38.92 -28.52
N SER A 49 22.98 38.11 -29.26
CA SER A 49 23.48 38.45 -30.62
C SER A 49 22.33 38.57 -31.62
N THR A 50 21.17 38.04 -31.30
CA THR A 50 19.93 38.02 -32.11
C THR A 50 18.75 38.04 -31.14
N PHE A 51 17.72 38.85 -31.43
CA PHE A 51 16.45 38.81 -30.70
C PHE A 51 15.76 37.47 -30.94
N HIS A 52 15.26 36.84 -29.88
CA HIS A 52 14.55 35.57 -29.99
C HIS A 52 13.55 35.37 -28.87
N THR A 53 12.48 34.60 -29.18
CA THR A 53 11.48 34.19 -28.20
C THR A 53 11.68 32.72 -27.87
N HIS A 54 11.79 32.42 -26.58
CA HIS A 54 11.74 31.07 -26.04
C HIS A 54 10.32 30.72 -25.62
N ILE A 55 9.86 29.52 -25.98
CA ILE A 55 8.52 29.03 -25.64
C ILE A 55 8.69 27.63 -25.07
N PHE A 56 8.07 27.39 -23.93
CA PHE A 56 7.92 26.04 -23.36
C PHE A 56 6.45 25.64 -23.43
N VAL A 57 6.16 24.45 -23.99
CA VAL A 57 4.81 23.95 -24.23
C VAL A 57 4.62 22.58 -23.55
N CYS A 58 3.53 22.45 -22.79
CA CYS A 58 3.07 21.18 -22.20
C CYS A 58 1.73 20.76 -22.80
N LEU A 59 1.60 19.48 -23.06
CA LEU A 59 0.46 18.85 -23.71
C LEU A 59 -0.02 17.67 -22.86
N THR A 60 -1.31 17.44 -22.77
CA THR A 60 -1.87 16.29 -22.04
C THR A 60 -1.61 14.95 -22.72
N SER A 61 -1.20 14.94 -24.00
CA SER A 61 -0.83 13.75 -24.75
C SER A 61 0.32 14.04 -25.73
N ARG A 62 1.09 12.98 -26.05
CA ARG A 62 2.24 13.11 -26.96
C ARG A 62 1.82 13.56 -28.36
N VAL A 63 2.51 14.56 -28.88
CA VAL A 63 2.33 15.11 -30.20
C VAL A 63 3.60 14.88 -31.03
N ARG A 64 3.47 14.66 -32.33
CA ARG A 64 4.62 14.46 -33.24
C ARG A 64 5.38 15.76 -33.43
N PHE A 65 6.71 15.66 -33.47
CA PHE A 65 7.61 16.77 -33.80
C PHE A 65 7.21 17.46 -35.10
N SER A 66 6.87 16.69 -36.15
CA SER A 66 6.43 17.21 -37.44
C SER A 66 5.21 18.12 -37.34
N LYS A 67 4.28 17.85 -36.38
CA LYS A 67 3.12 18.71 -36.15
C LYS A 67 3.53 20.06 -35.56
N ILE A 68 4.43 20.10 -34.58
CA ILE A 68 4.95 21.38 -34.05
C ILE A 68 5.68 22.14 -35.15
N LYS A 69 6.56 21.47 -35.90
CA LYS A 69 7.33 22.06 -36.99
C LYS A 69 6.48 22.64 -38.12
N LYS A 70 5.28 22.08 -38.36
CA LYS A 70 4.34 22.59 -39.33
C LYS A 70 3.85 24.03 -38.98
N TYR A 71 3.60 24.29 -37.71
CA TYR A 71 3.12 25.58 -37.24
C TYR A 71 4.25 26.57 -36.93
N PHE A 72 5.45 26.07 -36.62
CA PHE A 72 6.65 26.88 -36.34
C PHE A 72 7.80 26.50 -37.29
N PRO A 73 7.69 26.71 -38.59
CA PRO A 73 8.60 26.15 -39.60
C PRO A 73 10.06 26.67 -39.48
N LYS A 74 10.24 27.89 -38.98
CA LYS A 74 11.55 28.53 -38.79
C LYS A 74 12.13 28.37 -37.39
N ALA A 75 11.37 27.82 -36.46
CA ALA A 75 11.81 27.63 -35.09
C ALA A 75 12.83 26.49 -34.95
N HIS A 76 13.70 26.65 -33.97
CA HIS A 76 14.43 25.53 -33.38
C HIS A 76 13.51 24.85 -32.36
N ILE A 77 13.34 23.54 -32.46
CA ILE A 77 12.38 22.78 -31.67
C ILE A 77 13.07 21.57 -31.06
N GLU A 78 12.94 21.42 -29.76
CA GLU A 78 13.46 20.28 -29.01
C GLU A 78 12.39 19.62 -28.17
N ALA A 79 12.35 18.27 -28.21
CA ALA A 79 11.56 17.52 -27.23
C ALA A 79 12.28 17.57 -25.88
N VAL A 80 11.61 18.08 -24.86
CA VAL A 80 12.23 18.35 -23.56
C VAL A 80 12.37 17.06 -22.76
N LYS A 81 13.51 16.92 -22.09
CA LYS A 81 13.77 15.92 -21.06
C LYS A 81 13.94 16.67 -19.75
N GLY A 82 13.08 16.43 -18.78
CA GLY A 82 13.17 17.08 -17.48
C GLY A 82 11.81 17.46 -16.91
N ASN A 83 11.82 18.11 -15.75
CA ASN A 83 10.56 18.48 -15.11
C ASN A 83 10.04 19.84 -15.58
N VAL A 84 8.73 20.05 -15.44
CA VAL A 84 8.05 21.28 -15.86
C VAL A 84 8.61 22.52 -15.15
N SER A 85 8.85 22.42 -13.84
CA SER A 85 9.37 23.54 -13.03
C SER A 85 10.76 24.01 -13.47
N GLU A 86 11.65 23.09 -13.87
CA GLU A 86 12.98 23.45 -14.39
C GLU A 86 12.92 24.19 -15.74
N ASN A 87 11.97 23.79 -16.58
CA ASN A 87 11.79 24.45 -17.88
C ASN A 87 11.14 25.83 -17.74
N ILE A 88 10.18 25.98 -16.84
CA ILE A 88 9.61 27.29 -16.50
C ILE A 88 10.71 28.21 -15.90
N ALA A 89 11.52 27.70 -14.96
CA ALA A 89 12.62 28.44 -14.36
C ALA A 89 13.66 28.88 -15.42
N TYR A 90 13.91 28.03 -16.42
CA TYR A 90 14.77 28.38 -17.57
C TYR A 90 14.21 29.54 -18.38
N ILE A 91 12.91 29.53 -18.73
CA ILE A 91 12.26 30.61 -19.47
C ILE A 91 12.24 31.92 -18.63
N LYS A 92 11.93 31.80 -17.32
CA LYS A 92 11.91 32.96 -16.37
C LYS A 92 13.32 33.46 -16.01
N LYS A 93 14.36 32.69 -16.34
CA LYS A 93 15.74 32.93 -15.85
C LYS A 93 15.83 33.05 -14.32
N SER A 94 15.11 32.20 -13.62
CA SER A 94 15.04 32.16 -12.15
C SER A 94 15.80 30.97 -11.54
N GLY A 95 16.04 31.01 -10.24
CA GLY A 95 16.71 29.95 -9.50
C GLY A 95 18.14 29.73 -9.96
N LYS A 96 18.52 28.51 -10.39
CA LYS A 96 19.89 28.22 -10.84
C LYS A 96 20.33 29.03 -12.06
N TRP A 97 19.41 29.64 -12.77
CA TRP A 97 19.67 30.43 -13.97
C TRP A 97 19.82 31.92 -13.70
N GLU A 98 19.63 32.42 -12.47
CA GLU A 98 19.79 33.81 -12.11
C GLU A 98 21.23 34.32 -12.24
N ASN A 99 22.20 33.44 -12.02
CA ASN A 99 23.64 33.77 -12.08
C ASN A 99 24.29 33.30 -13.41
N ASP A 100 23.50 32.87 -14.40
CA ASP A 100 24.01 32.51 -15.71
C ASP A 100 24.38 33.79 -16.51
N THR A 101 25.45 33.76 -17.29
CA THR A 101 25.84 34.82 -18.21
C THR A 101 24.73 35.28 -19.14
N LYS A 102 23.75 34.39 -19.41
CA LYS A 102 22.56 34.66 -20.20
C LYS A 102 21.43 35.37 -19.46
N HIS A 103 21.54 35.61 -18.15
CA HIS A 103 20.52 36.38 -17.41
C HIS A 103 20.46 37.83 -17.92
N GLY A 104 21.57 38.38 -18.32
CA GLY A 104 21.65 39.74 -18.87
C GLY A 104 20.98 39.93 -20.25
N THR A 105 20.60 38.85 -20.94
CA THR A 105 19.92 38.90 -22.24
C THR A 105 18.41 38.84 -22.16
N SER A 106 17.84 38.56 -20.98
CA SER A 106 16.38 38.49 -20.75
C SER A 106 15.77 39.88 -20.80
N ILE A 107 14.70 40.01 -21.56
CA ILE A 107 13.91 41.25 -21.65
C ILE A 107 12.93 41.28 -20.48
N LYS A 108 13.04 42.29 -19.62
CA LYS A 108 12.11 42.46 -18.49
C LYS A 108 10.69 42.58 -18.99
N ASP A 109 9.76 42.01 -18.23
CA ASP A 109 8.32 42.05 -18.46
C ASP A 109 7.83 41.40 -19.77
N SER A 110 8.70 40.63 -20.48
CA SER A 110 8.31 39.87 -21.68
C SER A 110 7.71 38.50 -21.34
N TYR A 111 7.78 38.07 -20.08
CA TYR A 111 7.26 36.74 -19.69
C TYR A 111 5.75 36.70 -19.73
N GLU A 112 5.22 35.75 -20.48
CA GLU A 112 3.78 35.41 -20.53
C GLU A 112 3.56 33.93 -20.31
N GLU A 113 2.41 33.58 -19.71
CA GLU A 113 2.00 32.19 -19.54
C GLU A 113 0.49 32.03 -19.76
N TRP A 114 0.07 30.80 -20.08
CA TRP A 114 -1.31 30.42 -20.26
C TRP A 114 -1.55 28.99 -19.80
N GLY A 115 -2.73 28.74 -19.23
CA GLY A 115 -3.15 27.43 -18.75
C GLY A 115 -2.74 27.15 -17.31
N GLU A 116 -2.95 25.93 -16.86
CA GLU A 116 -2.53 25.51 -15.52
C GLU A 116 -1.18 24.79 -15.59
N ILE A 117 -0.26 25.17 -14.72
CA ILE A 117 1.06 24.55 -14.65
C ILE A 117 0.87 23.06 -14.34
N PRO A 118 1.26 22.14 -15.25
CA PRO A 118 1.14 20.71 -14.99
C PRO A 118 1.95 20.34 -13.75
N SER A 119 1.33 19.67 -12.78
CA SER A 119 2.09 19.09 -11.69
C SER A 119 3.02 18.02 -12.27
N ASN A 120 4.30 18.08 -11.96
CA ASN A 120 5.34 17.17 -12.45
C ASN A 120 5.04 15.67 -12.22
N ASN A 121 3.97 15.38 -11.50
CA ASN A 121 3.59 14.06 -11.02
C ASN A 121 2.08 13.76 -11.12
N LYS A 122 1.28 14.52 -11.88
CA LYS A 122 -0.19 14.27 -11.92
C LYS A 122 -0.53 12.80 -12.18
N GLY A 123 0.13 12.13 -13.12
CA GLY A 123 -0.02 10.71 -13.34
C GLY A 123 0.49 9.87 -12.16
N LYS A 124 1.76 10.05 -11.79
CA LYS A 124 2.39 9.27 -10.71
C LYS A 124 1.80 9.51 -9.32
N LEU A 125 1.42 10.75 -8.99
CA LEU A 125 0.75 11.06 -7.71
C LEU A 125 -0.63 10.43 -7.66
N ARG A 126 -1.42 10.53 -8.75
CA ARG A 126 -2.73 9.90 -8.84
C ARG A 126 -2.64 8.38 -8.77
N ASP A 127 -1.68 7.78 -9.47
CA ASP A 127 -1.42 6.32 -9.41
C ASP A 127 -0.99 5.89 -8.01
N MET A 128 -0.16 6.67 -7.33
CA MET A 128 0.26 6.36 -5.95
C MET A 128 -0.85 6.57 -4.92
N GLU A 129 -1.71 7.56 -5.10
CA GLU A 129 -2.89 7.80 -4.26
C GLU A 129 -3.93 6.69 -4.45
N GLU A 130 -4.19 6.29 -5.70
CA GLU A 130 -5.04 5.15 -6.03
C GLU A 130 -4.48 3.85 -5.44
N LEU A 131 -3.18 3.61 -5.58
CA LEU A 131 -2.50 2.46 -5.01
C LEU A 131 -2.60 2.42 -3.48
N TYR A 132 -2.40 3.56 -2.82
CA TYR A 132 -2.54 3.68 -1.36
C TYR A 132 -3.98 3.38 -0.93
N GLN A 133 -4.97 3.91 -1.65
CA GLN A 133 -6.38 3.65 -1.35
C GLN A 133 -6.73 2.16 -1.53
N MET A 134 -6.27 1.49 -2.60
CA MET A 134 -6.47 0.04 -2.77
C MET A 134 -5.92 -0.76 -1.58
N VAL A 135 -4.75 -0.36 -1.05
CA VAL A 135 -4.18 -1.01 0.15
C VAL A 135 -5.05 -0.77 1.38
N LEU A 136 -5.57 0.45 1.58
CA LEU A 136 -6.49 0.77 2.69
C LEU A 136 -7.80 -0.01 2.60
N ASP A 137 -8.32 -0.19 1.38
CA ASP A 137 -9.54 -0.94 1.09
C ASP A 137 -9.35 -2.46 1.19
N GLY A 138 -8.11 -2.92 1.47
CA GLY A 138 -7.79 -4.32 1.71
C GLY A 138 -7.59 -5.17 0.45
N TRP A 139 -7.40 -4.55 -0.73
CA TRP A 139 -7.14 -5.29 -1.97
C TRP A 139 -5.89 -6.17 -1.84
N SER A 140 -5.98 -7.39 -2.35
CA SER A 140 -4.82 -8.29 -2.43
C SER A 140 -3.79 -7.78 -3.46
N ASN A 141 -2.55 -8.25 -3.36
CA ASN A 141 -1.52 -7.93 -4.37
C ASN A 141 -1.94 -8.38 -5.77
N SER A 142 -2.66 -9.51 -5.88
CA SER A 142 -3.17 -10.02 -7.17
C SER A 142 -4.19 -9.08 -7.80
N GLU A 143 -5.13 -8.56 -7.02
CA GLU A 143 -6.14 -7.59 -7.49
C GLU A 143 -5.50 -6.27 -7.90
N ILE A 144 -4.53 -5.78 -7.12
CA ILE A 144 -3.78 -4.55 -7.42
C ILE A 144 -3.01 -4.70 -8.75
N ILE A 145 -2.30 -5.83 -8.96
CA ILE A 145 -1.57 -6.10 -10.20
C ILE A 145 -2.52 -6.28 -11.39
N ALA A 146 -3.67 -6.92 -11.18
CA ALA A 146 -4.69 -7.08 -12.22
C ALA A 146 -5.24 -5.72 -12.69
N LYS A 147 -5.33 -4.75 -11.80
CA LYS A 147 -5.74 -3.37 -12.11
C LYS A 147 -4.68 -2.62 -12.92
N ASN A 148 -3.42 -2.73 -12.53
CA ASN A 148 -2.29 -2.10 -13.23
C ASN A 148 -1.02 -2.95 -13.04
N GLN A 149 -0.54 -3.54 -14.15
CA GLN A 149 0.63 -4.42 -14.15
C GLN A 149 1.94 -3.73 -13.73
N ASP A 150 2.04 -2.40 -13.86
CA ASP A 150 3.23 -1.65 -13.45
C ASP A 150 3.46 -1.71 -11.94
N TYR A 151 2.43 -2.06 -11.16
CA TYR A 151 2.55 -2.22 -9.71
C TYR A 151 3.28 -3.48 -9.28
N ILE A 152 3.59 -4.41 -10.19
CA ILE A 152 4.40 -5.61 -9.89
C ILE A 152 5.76 -5.26 -9.27
N LEU A 153 6.34 -4.13 -9.69
CA LEU A 153 7.61 -3.63 -9.16
C LEU A 153 7.51 -3.00 -7.76
N GLN A 154 6.29 -2.89 -7.20
CA GLN A 154 6.04 -2.28 -5.91
C GLN A 154 5.60 -3.29 -4.84
N ILE A 155 5.48 -4.59 -5.14
CA ILE A 155 4.91 -5.61 -4.25
C ILE A 155 5.55 -5.61 -2.88
N ASP A 156 6.88 -5.63 -2.80
CA ASP A 156 7.60 -5.61 -1.51
C ASP A 156 7.30 -4.36 -0.67
N LYS A 157 7.06 -3.22 -1.34
CA LYS A 157 6.71 -1.96 -0.68
C LYS A 157 5.25 -1.98 -0.21
N LEU A 158 4.35 -2.65 -0.96
CA LEU A 158 2.95 -2.83 -0.57
C LEU A 158 2.84 -3.68 0.70
N ASP A 159 3.59 -4.77 0.79
CA ASP A 159 3.59 -5.62 1.98
C ASP A 159 4.12 -4.88 3.22
N LYS A 160 5.17 -4.07 3.05
CA LYS A 160 5.66 -3.18 4.10
C LYS A 160 4.63 -2.12 4.50
N LEU A 161 3.97 -1.49 3.53
CA LEU A 161 2.92 -0.51 3.78
C LEU A 161 1.75 -1.12 4.55
N ARG A 162 1.28 -2.32 4.15
CA ARG A 162 0.25 -3.07 4.90
C ARG A 162 0.67 -3.31 6.34
N THR A 163 1.91 -3.76 6.54
CA THR A 163 2.45 -3.98 7.89
C THR A 163 2.43 -2.70 8.72
N ILE A 164 2.81 -1.56 8.16
CA ILE A 164 2.78 -0.26 8.85
C ILE A 164 1.34 0.12 9.22
N ILE A 165 0.40 0.05 8.28
CA ILE A 165 -1.01 0.39 8.50
C ILE A 165 -1.62 -0.49 9.60
N LEU A 166 -1.40 -1.81 9.53
CA LEU A 166 -1.89 -2.76 10.52
C LEU A 166 -1.25 -2.54 11.89
N THR A 167 0.06 -2.27 11.92
CA THR A 167 0.79 -1.92 13.15
C THR A 167 0.16 -0.73 13.85
N GLU A 168 -0.01 0.38 13.14
CA GLU A 168 -0.58 1.60 13.73
C GLU A 168 -2.03 1.39 14.19
N ARG A 169 -2.82 0.62 13.45
CA ARG A 169 -4.19 0.30 13.82
C ARG A 169 -4.29 -0.54 15.08
N PHE A 170 -3.43 -1.55 15.26
CA PHE A 170 -3.56 -2.54 16.33
C PHE A 170 -2.61 -2.32 17.51
N LYS A 171 -1.55 -1.52 17.36
CA LYS A 171 -0.55 -1.24 18.40
C LYS A 171 -1.15 -0.73 19.72
N GLY A 172 -2.22 0.03 19.68
CA GLY A 172 -2.90 0.56 20.87
C GLY A 172 -4.31 0.00 21.10
N THR A 173 -4.78 -0.93 20.28
CA THR A 173 -6.16 -1.39 20.30
C THR A 173 -6.33 -2.64 21.15
N ARG A 174 -7.21 -2.59 22.16
CA ARG A 174 -7.60 -3.77 22.94
C ARG A 174 -8.56 -4.65 22.14
N ARG A 175 -8.36 -5.95 22.17
CA ARG A 175 -9.19 -6.96 21.51
C ARG A 175 -10.38 -7.36 22.43
N LEU A 176 -11.29 -6.41 22.67
CA LEU A 176 -12.38 -6.60 23.64
C LEU A 176 -13.32 -7.76 23.30
N ASP A 177 -13.44 -8.08 22.00
CA ASP A 177 -14.26 -9.18 21.49
C ASP A 177 -13.49 -10.50 21.38
N LEU A 178 -12.33 -10.60 22.08
CA LEU A 178 -11.54 -11.81 22.07
C LEU A 178 -12.27 -12.98 22.69
N GLU A 179 -12.45 -14.02 21.91
CA GLU A 179 -13.05 -15.29 22.33
C GLU A 179 -12.07 -16.44 22.12
N VAL A 180 -11.81 -17.20 23.19
CA VAL A 180 -10.93 -18.36 23.18
C VAL A 180 -11.78 -19.62 23.34
N THR A 181 -11.69 -20.51 22.34
CA THR A 181 -12.39 -21.80 22.35
C THR A 181 -11.36 -22.92 22.40
N TYR A 182 -11.50 -23.82 23.36
CA TYR A 182 -10.72 -25.06 23.42
C TYR A 182 -11.50 -26.20 22.75
N CYS A 183 -10.92 -26.83 21.74
CA CYS A 183 -11.53 -27.90 20.98
C CYS A 183 -10.71 -29.19 21.16
N TYR A 184 -11.31 -30.25 21.68
CA TYR A 184 -10.61 -31.51 21.79
C TYR A 184 -11.48 -32.72 21.44
N GLY A 185 -10.84 -33.87 21.17
CA GLY A 185 -11.49 -35.11 20.85
C GLY A 185 -10.64 -35.99 19.94
N VAL A 186 -11.19 -37.14 19.51
CA VAL A 186 -10.46 -38.14 18.76
C VAL A 186 -9.97 -37.60 17.40
N THR A 187 -8.90 -38.21 16.89
CA THR A 187 -8.37 -37.86 15.57
C THR A 187 -9.42 -38.15 14.49
N GLY A 188 -9.51 -37.25 13.50
CA GLY A 188 -10.46 -37.38 12.40
C GLY A 188 -11.90 -36.96 12.71
N SER A 189 -12.19 -36.44 13.90
CA SER A 189 -13.54 -35.97 14.29
C SER A 189 -13.95 -34.58 13.70
N GLY A 190 -13.14 -34.00 12.81
CA GLY A 190 -13.47 -32.80 12.09
C GLY A 190 -13.21 -31.47 12.83
N LYS A 191 -12.43 -31.49 13.93
CA LYS A 191 -12.14 -30.29 14.76
C LYS A 191 -11.63 -29.10 13.95
N THR A 192 -10.56 -29.29 13.18
CA THR A 192 -9.94 -28.22 12.37
C THR A 192 -10.84 -27.86 11.20
N ARG A 193 -11.46 -28.84 10.56
CA ARG A 193 -12.40 -28.62 9.45
C ARG A 193 -13.56 -27.72 9.88
N SER A 194 -14.16 -27.95 11.04
CA SER A 194 -15.29 -27.15 11.50
C SER A 194 -14.98 -25.67 11.65
N VAL A 195 -13.74 -25.32 12.04
CA VAL A 195 -13.29 -23.92 12.12
C VAL A 195 -13.07 -23.34 10.73
N LEU A 196 -12.45 -24.10 9.83
CA LEU A 196 -12.21 -23.63 8.46
C LEU A 196 -13.52 -23.45 7.69
N ASP A 197 -14.47 -24.37 7.84
CA ASP A 197 -15.80 -24.29 7.20
C ASP A 197 -16.62 -23.12 7.76
N GLU A 198 -16.48 -22.80 9.07
CA GLU A 198 -17.20 -21.69 9.74
C GLU A 198 -16.68 -20.31 9.32
N PHE A 199 -15.36 -20.14 9.23
CA PHE A 199 -14.72 -18.81 9.03
C PHE A 199 -14.13 -18.60 7.64
N GLY A 200 -13.96 -19.66 6.85
CA GLY A 200 -13.28 -19.65 5.55
C GLY A 200 -11.76 -19.68 5.67
N ASP A 201 -11.10 -20.41 4.79
CA ASP A 201 -9.65 -20.69 4.84
C ASP A 201 -8.79 -19.41 4.86
N TYR A 202 -9.20 -18.36 4.14
CA TYR A 202 -8.47 -17.09 4.08
C TYR A 202 -8.48 -16.29 5.39
N ASN A 203 -9.51 -16.48 6.22
CA ASN A 203 -9.67 -15.75 7.47
C ASN A 203 -9.03 -16.49 8.66
N VAL A 204 -8.56 -17.70 8.45
CA VAL A 204 -8.01 -18.55 9.51
C VAL A 204 -6.50 -18.71 9.33
N TYR A 205 -5.74 -18.28 10.34
CA TYR A 205 -4.33 -18.59 10.43
C TYR A 205 -4.12 -19.85 11.29
N ARG A 206 -3.51 -20.88 10.73
CA ARG A 206 -3.20 -22.13 11.45
C ARG A 206 -1.75 -22.14 11.88
N VAL A 207 -1.52 -22.20 13.19
CA VAL A 207 -0.22 -22.48 13.78
C VAL A 207 0.00 -23.98 13.78
N THR A 208 0.87 -24.46 12.90
CA THR A 208 1.28 -25.87 12.77
C THR A 208 2.75 -26.07 13.09
N ASP A 209 3.55 -25.00 13.07
CA ASP A 209 4.94 -24.95 13.53
C ASP A 209 5.02 -24.06 14.77
N TYR A 210 5.31 -24.67 15.89
CA TYR A 210 5.43 -24.00 17.18
C TYR A 210 6.81 -23.39 17.45
N SER A 211 7.79 -23.64 16.58
CA SER A 211 9.11 -23.01 16.68
C SER A 211 9.07 -21.55 16.20
N HIS A 212 8.28 -21.30 15.17
CA HIS A 212 8.11 -19.97 14.57
C HIS A 212 6.62 -19.68 14.28
N PRO A 213 5.80 -19.58 15.33
CA PRO A 213 4.34 -19.69 15.20
C PRO A 213 3.68 -18.57 14.40
N PHE A 214 4.35 -17.42 14.19
CA PHE A 214 3.73 -16.24 13.56
C PHE A 214 4.43 -15.74 12.30
N ASP A 215 5.43 -16.45 11.77
CA ASP A 215 6.20 -16.00 10.61
C ASP A 215 5.30 -15.67 9.39
N SER A 216 4.31 -16.50 9.12
CA SER A 216 3.39 -16.35 8.00
C SER A 216 2.05 -15.71 8.40
N TYR A 217 1.89 -15.25 9.65
CA TYR A 217 0.68 -14.57 10.08
C TYR A 217 0.51 -13.24 9.35
N ASN A 218 -0.67 -12.99 8.79
CA ASN A 218 -0.98 -11.78 8.04
C ASN A 218 -2.32 -11.17 8.49
N CYS A 219 -2.43 -10.93 9.80
CA CYS A 219 -3.57 -10.27 10.42
C CYS A 219 -4.94 -10.97 10.19
N GLN A 220 -4.94 -12.29 10.03
CA GLN A 220 -6.18 -13.05 9.98
C GLN A 220 -6.98 -12.86 11.29
N PRO A 221 -8.30 -12.70 11.20
CA PRO A 221 -9.16 -12.46 12.37
C PRO A 221 -9.33 -13.70 13.28
N VAL A 222 -9.01 -14.87 12.77
CA VAL A 222 -9.09 -16.15 13.48
C VAL A 222 -7.73 -16.82 13.52
N ILE A 223 -7.30 -17.29 14.70
CA ILE A 223 -6.09 -18.09 14.86
C ILE A 223 -6.43 -19.48 15.43
N VAL A 224 -5.80 -20.49 14.88
CA VAL A 224 -5.92 -21.88 15.32
C VAL A 224 -4.55 -22.38 15.76
N PHE A 225 -4.39 -22.72 17.01
CA PHE A 225 -3.27 -23.52 17.52
C PHE A 225 -3.60 -24.99 17.32
N ASP A 226 -3.11 -25.57 16.21
CA ASP A 226 -3.50 -26.90 15.76
C ASP A 226 -2.61 -27.98 16.36
N GLU A 227 -3.18 -29.14 16.70
CA GLU A 227 -2.51 -30.26 17.38
C GLU A 227 -1.78 -29.84 18.66
N PHE A 228 -2.36 -28.91 19.42
CA PHE A 228 -1.75 -28.33 20.61
C PHE A 228 -1.62 -29.35 21.75
N ARG A 229 -0.41 -29.51 22.28
CA ARG A 229 -0.09 -30.39 23.39
C ARG A 229 0.89 -29.70 24.34
N SER A 230 0.47 -28.58 24.92
CA SER A 230 1.36 -27.70 25.70
C SER A 230 2.61 -27.29 24.92
N SER A 231 2.43 -27.11 23.58
CA SER A 231 3.51 -26.87 22.62
C SER A 231 4.14 -25.49 22.76
N LEU A 232 3.48 -24.56 23.42
CA LEU A 232 4.00 -23.25 23.83
C LEU A 232 3.99 -23.15 25.36
N THR A 233 4.79 -22.25 25.91
CA THR A 233 4.76 -22.05 27.36
C THR A 233 3.41 -21.48 27.79
N ILE A 234 2.98 -21.77 29.03
CA ILE A 234 1.72 -21.21 29.53
C ILE A 234 1.76 -19.68 29.54
N LYS A 235 2.92 -19.09 29.80
CA LYS A 235 3.15 -17.64 29.76
C LYS A 235 2.84 -17.06 28.38
N ASP A 236 3.29 -17.73 27.32
CA ASP A 236 3.00 -17.29 25.95
C ASP A 236 1.51 -17.38 25.65
N MET A 237 0.88 -18.49 26.01
CA MET A 237 -0.56 -18.68 25.83
C MET A 237 -1.39 -17.69 26.63
N LEU A 238 -0.95 -17.32 27.83
CA LEU A 238 -1.59 -16.24 28.60
C LEU A 238 -1.59 -14.92 27.84
N ASN A 239 -0.50 -14.59 27.17
CA ASN A 239 -0.41 -13.36 26.34
C ASN A 239 -1.25 -13.46 25.07
N TYR A 240 -1.19 -14.59 24.34
CA TYR A 240 -1.92 -14.76 23.08
C TYR A 240 -3.45 -14.77 23.29
N CYS A 241 -3.89 -15.28 24.42
CA CYS A 241 -5.29 -15.36 24.82
C CYS A 241 -5.78 -14.16 25.65
N ASP A 242 -5.01 -13.07 25.74
CA ASP A 242 -5.41 -11.85 26.45
C ASP A 242 -5.92 -10.76 25.52
N ILE A 243 -6.73 -9.87 26.04
CA ILE A 243 -7.38 -8.76 25.32
C ILE A 243 -6.43 -7.60 25.00
N TYR A 244 -5.29 -7.51 25.67
CA TYR A 244 -4.36 -6.39 25.50
C TYR A 244 -3.67 -6.39 24.14
N PRO A 245 -3.24 -5.22 23.64
CA PRO A 245 -2.41 -5.14 22.44
C PRO A 245 -1.18 -6.01 22.60
N LEU A 246 -0.86 -6.76 21.56
CA LEU A 246 0.23 -7.75 21.63
C LEU A 246 1.02 -7.77 20.34
N GLU A 247 2.34 -7.65 20.48
CA GLU A 247 3.30 -7.89 19.42
C GLU A 247 3.69 -9.37 19.41
N LEU A 248 3.56 -9.99 18.23
CA LEU A 248 3.83 -11.40 18.00
C LEU A 248 5.25 -11.55 17.43
N PRO A 249 6.11 -12.37 18.02
CA PRO A 249 7.46 -12.55 17.53
C PRO A 249 7.49 -13.29 16.19
N ALA A 250 8.18 -12.72 15.20
CA ALA A 250 8.41 -13.33 13.90
C ALA A 250 9.83 -13.00 13.40
N ARG A 251 10.46 -13.90 12.61
CA ARG A 251 11.89 -13.81 12.25
C ARG A 251 12.29 -12.56 11.47
N PHE A 252 11.42 -12.04 10.60
CA PHE A 252 11.77 -10.94 9.70
C PHE A 252 11.20 -9.60 10.13
N SER A 253 10.04 -9.60 10.76
CA SER A 253 9.34 -8.41 11.26
C SER A 253 8.25 -8.86 12.21
N ASN A 254 8.27 -8.35 13.43
CA ASN A 254 7.22 -8.65 14.39
C ASN A 254 5.85 -8.28 13.81
N LYS A 255 4.85 -9.05 14.19
CA LYS A 255 3.46 -8.87 13.78
C LYS A 255 2.62 -8.35 14.94
N TYR A 256 1.47 -7.76 14.67
CA TYR A 256 0.52 -7.41 15.72
C TYR A 256 -0.66 -8.39 15.72
N ALA A 257 -1.12 -8.75 16.92
CA ALA A 257 -2.27 -9.63 17.09
C ALA A 257 -3.56 -8.91 16.70
N CYS A 258 -4.07 -9.24 15.51
CA CYS A 258 -5.32 -8.70 14.96
C CYS A 258 -6.50 -9.66 15.20
N PHE A 259 -6.24 -10.91 15.60
CA PHE A 259 -7.26 -11.92 15.78
C PHE A 259 -8.12 -11.65 17.02
N THR A 260 -9.40 -11.91 16.88
CA THR A 260 -10.41 -11.85 17.96
C THR A 260 -11.01 -13.23 18.26
N LYS A 261 -10.72 -14.25 17.44
CA LYS A 261 -11.11 -15.64 17.68
C LYS A 261 -9.88 -16.50 17.78
N VAL A 262 -9.76 -17.23 18.88
CA VAL A 262 -8.65 -18.16 19.16
C VAL A 262 -9.23 -19.54 19.35
N PHE A 263 -8.78 -20.49 18.54
CA PHE A 263 -9.10 -21.90 18.70
C PHE A 263 -7.84 -22.67 19.11
N ILE A 264 -7.92 -23.38 20.23
CA ILE A 264 -6.86 -24.30 20.68
C ILE A 264 -7.38 -25.72 20.40
N ILE A 265 -6.84 -26.37 19.37
CA ILE A 265 -7.29 -27.68 18.90
C ILE A 265 -6.32 -28.75 19.37
N SER A 266 -6.84 -29.78 20.02
CA SER A 266 -6.04 -30.87 20.57
C SER A 266 -6.73 -32.24 20.49
N ASN A 267 -5.95 -33.30 20.58
CA ASN A 267 -6.47 -34.63 20.91
C ASN A 267 -6.48 -34.87 22.43
N TRP A 268 -5.86 -34.00 23.20
CA TRP A 268 -5.86 -34.06 24.65
C TRP A 268 -7.01 -33.27 25.22
N SER A 269 -7.65 -33.82 26.29
CA SER A 269 -8.59 -33.04 27.06
C SER A 269 -7.86 -31.84 27.72
N LEU A 270 -8.62 -30.84 28.14
CA LEU A 270 -8.05 -29.65 28.74
C LEU A 270 -7.22 -29.97 29.99
N GLU A 271 -7.66 -30.95 30.79
CA GLU A 271 -7.00 -31.38 32.01
C GLU A 271 -5.66 -32.06 31.76
N MET A 272 -5.39 -32.50 30.55
CA MET A 272 -4.08 -33.09 30.17
C MET A 272 -3.05 -32.02 29.78
N GLN A 273 -3.50 -30.79 29.51
CA GLN A 273 -2.57 -29.69 29.16
C GLN A 273 -1.82 -29.22 30.40
N TYR A 274 -0.52 -28.95 30.26
CA TYR A 274 0.33 -28.41 31.33
C TYR A 274 0.26 -29.18 32.67
N LYS A 275 0.15 -30.49 32.62
CA LYS A 275 -0.14 -31.35 33.78
C LYS A 275 0.80 -31.13 34.99
N ASP A 276 2.09 -31.01 34.74
CA ASP A 276 3.07 -30.78 35.82
C ASP A 276 2.90 -29.35 36.39
N LEU A 277 2.63 -28.37 35.53
CA LEU A 277 2.49 -26.98 35.91
C LEU A 277 1.22 -26.74 36.73
N GLN A 278 0.15 -27.50 36.51
CA GLN A 278 -1.07 -27.44 37.32
C GLN A 278 -0.83 -27.64 38.80
N GLN A 279 0.23 -28.38 39.17
CA GLN A 279 0.63 -28.62 40.56
C GLN A 279 1.61 -27.58 41.09
N ILE A 280 2.52 -27.13 40.24
CA ILE A 280 3.64 -26.24 40.62
C ILE A 280 3.19 -24.77 40.60
N ASP A 281 2.42 -24.37 39.60
CA ASP A 281 1.95 -22.97 39.39
C ASP A 281 0.45 -22.94 39.10
N LYS A 282 -0.34 -23.14 40.13
CA LYS A 282 -1.83 -23.10 40.07
C LYS A 282 -2.37 -21.77 39.59
N GLU A 283 -1.68 -20.66 39.88
CA GLU A 283 -2.14 -19.33 39.50
C GLU A 283 -2.11 -19.15 37.98
N SER A 284 -1.02 -19.50 37.33
CA SER A 284 -0.91 -19.47 35.87
C SER A 284 -1.92 -20.40 35.20
N TRP A 285 -2.13 -21.60 35.74
CA TRP A 285 -3.15 -22.52 35.25
C TRP A 285 -4.56 -21.94 35.35
N ASN A 286 -4.95 -21.41 36.51
CA ASN A 286 -6.24 -20.78 36.71
C ASN A 286 -6.43 -19.54 35.80
N ALA A 287 -5.36 -18.78 35.58
CA ALA A 287 -5.37 -17.65 34.67
C ALA A 287 -5.58 -18.10 33.20
N PHE A 288 -5.04 -19.23 32.78
CA PHE A 288 -5.27 -19.83 31.47
C PHE A 288 -6.72 -20.30 31.33
N LEU A 289 -7.24 -21.04 32.31
CA LEU A 289 -8.64 -21.49 32.32
C LEU A 289 -9.62 -20.31 32.21
N ARG A 290 -9.39 -19.22 32.94
CA ARG A 290 -10.25 -18.03 32.93
C ARG A 290 -10.34 -17.38 31.53
N ARG A 291 -9.32 -17.53 30.69
CA ARG A 291 -9.30 -16.98 29.33
C ARG A 291 -10.11 -17.84 28.35
N ILE A 292 -10.27 -19.12 28.63
CA ILE A 292 -11.09 -20.01 27.80
C ILE A 292 -12.57 -19.72 28.06
N LYS A 293 -13.26 -19.29 27.01
CA LYS A 293 -14.68 -18.94 27.09
C LYS A 293 -15.59 -20.12 26.74
N LYS A 294 -15.16 -20.98 25.80
CA LYS A 294 -15.90 -22.13 25.33
C LYS A 294 -15.04 -23.37 25.27
N VAL A 295 -15.64 -24.53 25.50
CA VAL A 295 -15.01 -25.84 25.28
C VAL A 295 -15.91 -26.65 24.37
N LYS A 296 -15.36 -27.16 23.26
CA LYS A 296 -16.03 -28.08 22.33
C LYS A 296 -15.37 -29.46 22.42
N VAL A 297 -16.16 -30.48 22.75
CA VAL A 297 -15.72 -31.87 22.80
C VAL A 297 -16.24 -32.59 21.56
N TYR A 298 -15.30 -33.10 20.76
CA TYR A 298 -15.61 -33.78 19.51
C TYR A 298 -15.55 -35.30 19.72
N TYR A 299 -16.67 -35.92 19.70
CA TYR A 299 -16.83 -37.37 19.60
C TYR A 299 -16.86 -37.81 18.14
N LYS A 300 -16.97 -39.09 17.87
CA LYS A 300 -16.98 -39.61 16.50
C LYS A 300 -18.17 -39.09 15.68
N ASP A 301 -19.35 -39.04 16.30
CA ASP A 301 -20.62 -38.76 15.62
C ASP A 301 -21.36 -37.54 16.26
N ASN A 302 -20.76 -36.88 17.25
CA ASN A 302 -21.41 -35.81 17.97
C ASN A 302 -20.35 -34.77 18.47
N VAL A 303 -20.80 -33.52 18.62
CA VAL A 303 -20.03 -32.45 19.24
C VAL A 303 -20.82 -31.86 20.41
N VAL A 304 -20.22 -31.87 21.59
CA VAL A 304 -20.79 -31.25 22.78
C VAL A 304 -20.10 -29.92 23.04
N SER A 305 -20.87 -28.84 23.15
CA SER A 305 -20.36 -27.50 23.40
C SER A 305 -20.72 -27.02 24.79
N TYR A 306 -19.74 -26.48 25.49
CA TYR A 306 -19.88 -25.86 26.81
C TYR A 306 -19.58 -24.36 26.68
N ASP A 307 -20.56 -23.51 26.99
CA ASP A 307 -20.48 -22.06 26.82
C ASP A 307 -19.70 -21.35 27.96
N SER A 308 -19.16 -22.11 28.89
CA SER A 308 -18.22 -21.62 29.89
C SER A 308 -17.28 -22.70 30.38
N ILE A 309 -16.11 -22.29 30.86
CA ILE A 309 -15.16 -23.19 31.50
C ILE A 309 -15.74 -23.83 32.76
N THR A 310 -16.57 -23.08 33.50
CA THR A 310 -17.22 -23.58 34.73
C THR A 310 -18.19 -24.71 34.43
N THR A 311 -19.03 -24.56 33.39
CA THR A 311 -19.95 -25.61 32.95
C THR A 311 -19.19 -26.86 32.48
N TYR A 312 -18.07 -26.65 31.77
CA TYR A 312 -17.22 -27.76 31.35
C TYR A 312 -16.57 -28.52 32.50
N LEU A 313 -16.02 -27.81 33.49
CA LEU A 313 -15.36 -28.43 34.64
C LEU A 313 -16.35 -29.18 35.59
N ASN A 314 -17.60 -28.72 35.64
CA ASN A 314 -18.65 -29.33 36.43
C ASN A 314 -19.45 -30.42 35.71
N ARG A 315 -19.05 -30.76 34.42
CA ARG A 315 -19.69 -31.86 33.71
C ARG A 315 -19.53 -33.16 34.46
N GLU A 316 -20.61 -33.94 34.54
CA GLU A 316 -20.50 -35.31 34.98
C GLU A 316 -19.55 -36.02 34.01
N MET A 317 -18.47 -36.63 34.53
CA MET A 317 -17.61 -37.45 33.72
C MET A 317 -18.43 -38.69 33.35
N GLU A 318 -19.02 -38.71 32.15
CA GLU A 318 -19.59 -39.90 31.58
C GLU A 318 -18.43 -40.92 31.45
N LEU A 319 -18.54 -41.94 32.31
CA LEU A 319 -17.66 -43.10 32.34
C LEU A 319 -17.87 -43.98 31.10
#